data_831979a4d87bc37be99610e0efd36d7c
#
_entry.id   831979a4d87bc37be99610e0efd36d7c
#
_cell.length_a   1.000
_cell.length_b   1.000
_cell.length_c   1.000
_cell.angle_alpha   90.00
_cell.angle_beta   90.00
_cell.angle_gamma   90.00
#
_symmetry.space_group_name_H-M   'P 1'
#
loop_
_entity.id
_entity.type
_entity.pdbx_description
1 polymer ?
#
loop_
_entity_poly.entity_id
_entity_poly.type
_entity_poly.pdbx_seq_one_letter_code
_entity_poly.pdbx_strand_id
1 'polypeptide(L)'
;EMLRSLVGSEMCIRDRVSPTHRALDDARATASVLHGLIERVGNLGVHDLEGLQTYNGPATEKRRRKRYLADGLPEMPGVYIFYDGNNRPLYVGTSTNIRKRVMSYFTAAETRSRMTSMVELAQRVDAHVCATPLEASIRELRMINELRPTYNFRSRNPEKTTWVTLTNERFPRLSLARQSHLPDSDRIAIGPFRNGSTAELAVLAIHQATDLRQCKERITSKTSMSPCVLFEMKRCIAPCMSGDVTVGYQEIVSGVSSALTGDDLEVTHKLMTRIREFVDKEKFEDAAVIRDRMHAFEDGVYRSSRLRELTSIPLIIAAQQNAFGGWDIHAITHGRFAGAITAPAGVDPKPYVATLRESIPVDVRLPTLVSEVELLLNWLGNGLSRLVSISDGHAWMHPINARIRATELVAS
;
A
#
# COMPACT_ATOMS: atom_id res chain seq x y z
N GLU A 1 8.49 26.64 -36.22
CA GLU A 1 9.53 26.69 -35.17
C GLU A 1 10.38 25.42 -35.13
N MET A 2 9.78 24.24 -35.31
CA MET A 2 10.48 22.95 -35.35
C MET A 2 11.51 22.85 -36.52
N LEU A 3 11.18 23.39 -37.68
CA LEU A 3 12.10 23.41 -38.85
C LEU A 3 13.30 24.35 -38.68
N ARG A 4 13.16 25.45 -37.92
CA ARG A 4 14.30 26.35 -37.64
C ARG A 4 15.30 25.76 -36.63
N SER A 5 14.89 24.87 -35.75
CA SER A 5 15.77 24.17 -34.80
C SER A 5 16.62 23.08 -35.49
N LEU A 6 16.15 22.51 -36.58
CA LEU A 6 16.86 21.48 -37.35
C LEU A 6 18.04 22.07 -38.18
N VAL A 7 17.91 23.29 -38.69
CA VAL A 7 18.94 23.94 -39.50
C VAL A 7 20.25 24.16 -38.69
N GLY A 8 20.18 24.32 -37.36
CA GLY A 8 21.38 24.40 -36.50
C GLY A 8 22.06 23.05 -36.25
N SER A 9 21.36 21.97 -36.42
CA SER A 9 21.86 20.58 -36.18
C SER A 9 22.60 20.05 -37.42
N GLU A 10 22.27 20.52 -38.61
CA GLU A 10 22.90 20.11 -39.89
C GLU A 10 24.37 20.45 -39.96
N MET A 11 24.80 21.54 -39.34
CA MET A 11 26.22 21.95 -39.29
C MET A 11 27.11 21.06 -38.41
N CYS A 12 26.53 20.22 -37.57
CA CYS A 12 27.26 19.34 -36.64
C CYS A 12 27.26 17.86 -37.02
N ILE A 13 26.37 17.45 -37.93
CA ILE A 13 26.33 16.09 -38.48
C ILE A 13 26.91 16.19 -39.91
N ARG A 14 28.22 15.91 -40.04
CA ARG A 14 28.93 15.97 -41.31
C ARG A 14 28.16 15.15 -42.36
N ASP A 15 27.65 15.86 -43.35
CA ASP A 15 27.05 15.48 -44.62
C ASP A 15 27.21 14.02 -45.05
N ARG A 16 26.14 13.25 -44.86
CA ARG A 16 25.98 12.03 -45.71
C ARG A 16 24.66 12.03 -46.50
N VAL A 17 23.75 12.96 -46.23
CA VAL A 17 22.48 13.05 -46.98
C VAL A 17 22.00 14.50 -47.03
N SER A 18 21.93 15.10 -48.20
CA SER A 18 21.33 16.41 -48.42
C SER A 18 19.85 16.28 -48.75
N PRO A 19 18.95 17.06 -48.08
CA PRO A 19 17.54 17.07 -48.44
C PRO A 19 17.33 17.60 -49.83
N THR A 20 16.55 16.88 -50.67
CA THR A 20 16.31 17.22 -52.09
C THR A 20 14.91 17.81 -52.30
N HIS A 21 14.12 18.05 -51.25
CA HIS A 21 12.70 18.45 -51.28
C HIS A 21 11.79 17.39 -51.99
N ARG A 22 12.23 16.14 -51.99
CA ARG A 22 11.43 14.98 -52.39
C ARG A 22 11.09 14.18 -51.14
N ALA A 23 9.83 13.81 -50.99
CA ALA A 23 9.31 13.20 -49.75
C ALA A 23 10.11 11.98 -49.27
N LEU A 24 10.57 11.11 -50.23
CA LEU A 24 11.36 9.93 -49.86
C LEU A 24 12.77 10.27 -49.40
N ASP A 25 13.42 11.22 -50.07
CA ASP A 25 14.79 11.62 -49.73
C ASP A 25 14.82 12.40 -48.40
N ASP A 26 13.83 13.24 -48.19
CA ASP A 26 13.65 13.97 -46.90
C ASP A 26 13.36 13.01 -45.74
N ALA A 27 12.55 11.96 -45.97
CA ALA A 27 12.30 10.94 -44.95
C ALA A 27 13.59 10.14 -44.62
N ARG A 28 14.40 9.80 -45.62
CA ARG A 28 15.71 9.14 -45.42
C ARG A 28 16.71 10.04 -44.71
N ALA A 29 16.75 11.32 -45.04
CA ALA A 29 17.58 12.32 -44.37
C ALA A 29 17.19 12.44 -42.89
N THR A 30 15.88 12.52 -42.60
CA THR A 30 15.37 12.56 -41.24
C THR A 30 15.74 11.33 -40.41
N ALA A 31 15.62 10.13 -41.01
CA ALA A 31 16.02 8.88 -40.35
C ALA A 31 17.55 8.85 -40.08
N SER A 32 18.37 9.35 -40.99
CA SER A 32 19.82 9.40 -40.81
C SER A 32 20.22 10.40 -39.73
N VAL A 33 19.55 11.55 -39.65
CA VAL A 33 19.74 12.52 -38.56
C VAL A 33 19.35 11.89 -37.21
N LEU A 34 18.22 11.20 -37.15
CA LEU A 34 17.78 10.49 -35.97
C LEU A 34 18.80 9.45 -35.51
N HIS A 35 19.31 8.61 -36.41
CA HIS A 35 20.35 7.64 -36.09
C HIS A 35 21.63 8.29 -35.57
N GLY A 36 22.08 9.37 -36.20
CA GLY A 36 23.25 10.12 -35.71
C GLY A 36 23.05 10.77 -34.34
N LEU A 37 21.84 11.19 -34.03
CA LEU A 37 21.48 11.68 -32.68
C LEU A 37 21.46 10.54 -31.65
N ILE A 38 20.89 9.40 -32.02
CA ILE A 38 20.86 8.19 -31.15
C ILE A 38 22.28 7.72 -30.86
N GLU A 39 23.17 7.68 -31.89
CA GLU A 39 24.56 7.31 -31.72
C GLU A 39 25.31 8.24 -30.74
N ARG A 40 25.05 9.55 -30.82
CA ARG A 40 25.65 10.53 -29.90
C ARG A 40 25.17 10.37 -28.46
N VAL A 41 23.87 10.11 -28.24
CA VAL A 41 23.33 9.92 -26.89
C VAL A 41 23.59 8.52 -26.36
N GLY A 42 23.88 7.53 -27.23
CA GLY A 42 24.28 6.19 -26.84
C GLY A 42 25.52 6.19 -25.94
N ASN A 43 26.52 7.02 -26.26
CA ASN A 43 27.72 7.24 -25.43
C ASN A 43 27.42 7.89 -24.05
N LEU A 44 26.21 8.44 -23.89
CA LEU A 44 25.73 9.05 -22.66
C LEU A 44 24.84 8.09 -21.83
N GLY A 45 24.76 6.82 -22.29
CA GLY A 45 24.01 5.75 -21.60
C GLY A 45 22.54 5.61 -22.00
N VAL A 46 22.16 6.18 -23.15
CA VAL A 46 20.81 6.05 -23.74
C VAL A 46 20.88 4.97 -24.81
N HIS A 47 20.28 3.79 -24.55
CA HIS A 47 20.38 2.63 -25.43
C HIS A 47 19.03 2.15 -26.00
N ASP A 48 17.92 2.72 -25.52
CA ASP A 48 16.57 2.37 -25.93
C ASP A 48 15.66 3.61 -25.99
N LEU A 49 14.45 3.42 -26.53
CA LEU A 49 13.45 4.50 -26.69
C LEU A 49 13.03 5.09 -25.34
N GLU A 50 12.90 4.27 -24.30
CA GLU A 50 12.54 4.71 -22.95
C GLU A 50 13.64 5.62 -22.37
N GLY A 51 14.90 5.22 -22.53
CA GLY A 51 16.06 6.04 -22.18
C GLY A 51 16.11 7.36 -22.93
N LEU A 52 15.75 7.37 -24.23
CA LEU A 52 15.70 8.57 -25.06
C LEU A 52 14.59 9.53 -24.63
N GLN A 53 13.39 9.01 -24.32
CA GLN A 53 12.25 9.81 -23.87
C GLN A 53 12.49 10.44 -22.50
N THR A 54 13.28 9.81 -21.65
CA THR A 54 13.62 10.28 -20.31
C THR A 54 14.95 11.04 -20.23
N TYR A 55 15.63 11.23 -21.36
CA TYR A 55 16.93 11.92 -21.43
C TYR A 55 16.81 13.43 -21.20
N ASN A 56 17.33 13.89 -20.06
CA ASN A 56 17.34 15.32 -19.64
C ASN A 56 18.75 15.93 -19.60
N GLY A 57 19.65 15.46 -20.44
CA GLY A 57 21.02 15.92 -20.50
C GLY A 57 22.05 14.90 -19.97
N PRO A 58 23.36 15.16 -20.10
CA PRO A 58 24.40 14.23 -19.68
C PRO A 58 24.42 14.05 -18.17
N ALA A 59 24.55 12.81 -17.72
CA ALA A 59 24.80 12.51 -16.30
C ALA A 59 26.11 13.17 -15.86
N THR A 60 26.17 13.66 -14.62
CA THR A 60 27.39 14.25 -14.07
C THR A 60 28.54 13.24 -14.11
N GLU A 61 29.79 13.74 -14.30
CA GLU A 61 30.96 12.86 -14.36
C GLU A 61 31.10 11.99 -13.10
N LYS A 62 30.76 12.55 -11.92
CA LYS A 62 30.76 11.81 -10.64
C LYS A 62 29.83 10.61 -10.69
N ARG A 63 28.63 10.74 -11.28
CA ARG A 63 27.67 9.65 -11.42
C ARG A 63 28.19 8.60 -12.40
N ARG A 64 28.68 9.00 -13.56
CA ARG A 64 29.23 8.09 -14.57
C ARG A 64 30.38 7.26 -14.05
N ARG A 65 31.27 7.86 -13.26
CA ARG A 65 32.40 7.13 -12.63
C ARG A 65 31.97 6.01 -11.70
N LYS A 66 30.76 6.05 -11.13
CA LYS A 66 30.21 5.00 -10.23
C LYS A 66 29.46 3.89 -10.96
N ARG A 67 29.45 3.88 -12.29
CA ARG A 67 28.76 2.86 -13.09
C ARG A 67 29.24 1.44 -12.77
N TYR A 68 30.48 1.28 -12.33
CA TYR A 68 31.06 -0.01 -11.90
C TYR A 68 30.25 -0.67 -10.76
N LEU A 69 29.48 0.09 -9.98
CA LEU A 69 28.62 -0.45 -8.93
C LEU A 69 27.47 -1.33 -9.48
N ALA A 70 27.19 -1.24 -10.77
CA ALA A 70 26.23 -2.11 -11.44
C ALA A 70 26.89 -3.35 -12.08
N ASP A 71 28.24 -3.42 -12.10
CA ASP A 71 28.94 -4.56 -12.70
C ASP A 71 28.73 -5.81 -11.85
N GLY A 72 28.47 -6.94 -12.50
CA GLY A 72 28.23 -8.21 -11.81
C GLY A 72 26.86 -8.36 -11.14
N LEU A 73 25.99 -7.33 -11.16
CA LEU A 73 24.64 -7.46 -10.65
C LEU A 73 23.79 -8.38 -11.55
N PRO A 74 22.87 -9.17 -10.97
CA PRO A 74 22.03 -10.11 -11.71
C PRO A 74 21.03 -9.38 -12.62
N GLU A 75 20.78 -9.95 -13.79
CA GLU A 75 19.74 -9.51 -14.74
C GLU A 75 18.40 -10.23 -14.47
N MET A 76 18.04 -10.33 -13.22
CA MET A 76 16.86 -11.05 -12.73
C MET A 76 16.00 -10.12 -11.87
N PRO A 77 14.72 -10.48 -11.64
CA PRO A 77 13.86 -9.79 -10.69
C PRO A 77 14.41 -9.82 -9.27
N GLY A 78 14.19 -8.75 -8.52
CA GLY A 78 14.57 -8.75 -7.11
C GLY A 78 14.71 -7.36 -6.50
N VAL A 79 15.36 -7.32 -5.34
CA VAL A 79 15.61 -6.14 -4.53
C VAL A 79 17.08 -5.76 -4.60
N TYR A 80 17.38 -4.46 -4.66
CA TYR A 80 18.74 -3.93 -4.55
C TYR A 80 18.81 -2.89 -3.45
N ILE A 81 19.98 -2.81 -2.82
CA ILE A 81 20.24 -1.91 -1.70
C ILE A 81 21.51 -1.13 -1.97
N PHE A 82 21.43 0.20 -1.94
CA PHE A 82 22.60 1.08 -1.97
C PHE A 82 23.11 1.33 -0.55
N TYR A 83 24.41 1.24 -0.35
CA TYR A 83 25.10 1.52 0.91
C TYR A 83 26.16 2.63 0.74
N ASP A 84 26.36 3.40 1.81
CA ASP A 84 27.48 4.35 1.90
C ASP A 84 28.79 3.65 2.30
N GLY A 85 29.88 4.43 2.43
CA GLY A 85 31.18 3.92 2.85
C GLY A 85 31.23 3.37 4.28
N ASN A 86 30.24 3.66 5.10
CA ASN A 86 30.10 3.16 6.48
C ASN A 86 29.11 1.99 6.60
N ASN A 87 28.75 1.36 5.48
CA ASN A 87 27.74 0.30 5.41
C ASN A 87 26.33 0.71 5.89
N ARG A 88 25.99 2.01 5.84
CA ARG A 88 24.63 2.47 6.14
C ARG A 88 23.77 2.34 4.90
N PRO A 89 22.55 1.76 5.03
CA PRO A 89 21.63 1.63 3.90
C PRO A 89 21.12 3.03 3.49
N LEU A 90 21.34 3.38 2.24
CA LEU A 90 20.90 4.63 1.66
C LEU A 90 19.52 4.49 1.02
N TYR A 91 19.35 3.45 0.21
CA TYR A 91 18.13 3.24 -0.56
C TYR A 91 17.89 1.76 -0.83
N VAL A 92 16.66 1.32 -0.73
CA VAL A 92 16.17 0.00 -1.14
C VAL A 92 15.20 0.20 -2.30
N GLY A 93 15.27 -0.63 -3.31
CA GLY A 93 14.35 -0.60 -4.45
C GLY A 93 14.20 -1.96 -5.10
N THR A 94 13.16 -2.10 -5.91
CA THR A 94 12.85 -3.32 -6.67
C THR A 94 12.96 -3.10 -8.16
N SER A 95 13.18 -4.20 -8.89
CA SER A 95 13.11 -4.22 -10.36
C SER A 95 12.82 -5.62 -10.87
N THR A 96 12.28 -5.71 -12.08
CA THR A 96 12.22 -6.94 -12.89
C THR A 96 13.58 -7.30 -13.51
N ASN A 97 14.52 -6.34 -13.58
CA ASN A 97 15.92 -6.55 -13.96
C ASN A 97 16.78 -5.62 -13.11
N ILE A 98 17.42 -6.17 -12.08
CA ILE A 98 18.21 -5.42 -11.10
C ILE A 98 19.33 -4.64 -11.79
N ARG A 99 20.13 -5.31 -12.64
CA ARG A 99 21.29 -4.67 -13.30
C ARG A 99 20.85 -3.48 -14.16
N LYS A 100 19.85 -3.67 -15.03
CA LYS A 100 19.32 -2.59 -15.88
C LYS A 100 18.82 -1.42 -15.04
N ARG A 101 18.12 -1.69 -13.96
CA ARG A 101 17.60 -0.66 -13.06
C ARG A 101 18.68 0.09 -12.32
N VAL A 102 19.65 -0.60 -11.71
CA VAL A 102 20.78 0.02 -11.01
C VAL A 102 21.61 0.84 -11.97
N MET A 103 21.85 0.34 -13.20
CA MET A 103 22.55 1.08 -14.24
C MET A 103 21.86 2.41 -14.56
N SER A 104 20.52 2.47 -14.57
CA SER A 104 19.76 3.69 -14.88
C SER A 104 20.03 4.84 -13.90
N TYR A 105 20.41 4.57 -12.67
CA TYR A 105 20.77 5.63 -11.70
C TYR A 105 22.07 6.38 -12.08
N PHE A 106 22.95 5.75 -12.84
CA PHE A 106 24.23 6.34 -13.27
C PHE A 106 24.13 7.04 -14.62
N THR A 107 22.97 6.97 -15.29
CA THR A 107 22.71 7.60 -16.58
C THR A 107 21.88 8.88 -16.41
N ALA A 108 21.67 9.60 -17.51
CA ALA A 108 20.80 10.78 -17.56
C ALA A 108 19.30 10.47 -17.33
N ALA A 109 18.88 9.21 -17.45
CA ALA A 109 17.49 8.78 -17.23
C ALA A 109 17.00 9.07 -15.80
N GLU A 110 17.89 9.15 -14.80
CA GLU A 110 17.51 9.50 -13.44
C GLU A 110 17.49 11.03 -13.26
N THR A 111 16.29 11.59 -13.18
CA THR A 111 16.06 13.05 -13.11
C THR A 111 15.83 13.59 -11.69
N ARG A 112 15.54 12.69 -10.74
CA ARG A 112 15.25 13.06 -9.35
C ARG A 112 16.53 13.52 -8.64
N SER A 113 16.64 14.81 -8.33
CA SER A 113 17.81 15.42 -7.66
C SER A 113 18.26 14.63 -6.42
N ARG A 114 17.32 14.12 -5.68
CA ARG A 114 17.54 13.33 -4.47
C ARG A 114 18.24 11.99 -4.73
N MET A 115 17.92 11.32 -5.85
CA MET A 115 18.62 10.09 -6.25
C MET A 115 20.04 10.41 -6.71
N THR A 116 20.27 11.59 -7.28
CA THR A 116 21.62 12.07 -7.60
C THR A 116 22.48 12.14 -6.33
N SER A 117 21.99 12.79 -5.26
CA SER A 117 22.70 12.84 -3.98
C SER A 117 22.93 11.44 -3.35
N MET A 118 21.95 10.55 -3.46
CA MET A 118 22.09 9.16 -3.00
C MET A 118 23.22 8.44 -3.74
N VAL A 119 23.25 8.56 -5.08
CA VAL A 119 24.28 7.94 -5.94
C VAL A 119 25.67 8.49 -5.61
N GLU A 120 25.80 9.79 -5.34
CA GLU A 120 27.08 10.39 -4.95
C GLU A 120 27.64 9.82 -3.63
N LEU A 121 26.79 9.44 -2.70
CA LEU A 121 27.17 8.82 -1.43
C LEU A 121 27.41 7.32 -1.53
N ALA A 122 26.74 6.64 -2.48
CA ALA A 122 26.80 5.19 -2.61
C ALA A 122 28.19 4.68 -2.90
N GLN A 123 28.61 3.62 -2.20
CA GLN A 123 29.91 2.94 -2.39
C GLN A 123 29.75 1.45 -2.73
N ARG A 124 28.58 0.88 -2.42
CA ARG A 124 28.27 -0.54 -2.68
C ARG A 124 26.80 -0.70 -3.03
N VAL A 125 26.50 -1.70 -3.85
CA VAL A 125 25.13 -2.15 -4.15
C VAL A 125 25.06 -3.65 -3.92
N ASP A 126 24.15 -4.07 -3.05
CA ASP A 126 23.81 -5.48 -2.85
C ASP A 126 22.53 -5.81 -3.60
N ALA A 127 22.43 -7.03 -4.11
CA ALA A 127 21.28 -7.53 -4.84
C ALA A 127 20.75 -8.83 -4.23
N HIS A 128 19.42 -8.91 -4.09
CA HIS A 128 18.71 -10.10 -3.65
C HIS A 128 17.74 -10.52 -4.75
N VAL A 129 18.08 -11.60 -5.45
CA VAL A 129 17.22 -12.18 -6.49
C VAL A 129 15.95 -12.72 -5.84
N CYS A 130 14.82 -12.48 -6.49
CA CYS A 130 13.49 -12.97 -6.10
C CYS A 130 12.90 -13.80 -7.23
N ALA A 131 12.12 -14.82 -6.88
CA ALA A 131 11.46 -15.67 -7.87
C ALA A 131 10.38 -14.88 -8.65
N THR A 132 9.74 -13.91 -8.00
CA THR A 132 8.60 -13.19 -8.57
C THR A 132 8.63 -11.69 -8.25
N PRO A 133 7.95 -10.84 -9.04
CA PRO A 133 7.80 -9.42 -8.73
C PRO A 133 7.08 -9.14 -7.41
N LEU A 134 6.09 -9.97 -7.02
CA LEU A 134 5.40 -9.83 -5.75
C LEU A 134 6.35 -10.10 -4.58
N GLU A 135 7.15 -11.17 -4.63
CA GLU A 135 8.19 -11.43 -3.64
C GLU A 135 9.14 -10.24 -3.49
N ALA A 136 9.60 -9.70 -4.63
CA ALA A 136 10.49 -8.54 -4.62
C ALA A 136 9.86 -7.34 -3.91
N SER A 137 8.58 -7.02 -4.20
CA SER A 137 7.86 -5.91 -3.58
C SER A 137 7.68 -6.09 -2.07
N ILE A 138 7.39 -7.30 -1.61
CA ILE A 138 7.24 -7.61 -0.19
C ILE A 138 8.59 -7.56 0.52
N ARG A 139 9.64 -8.10 -0.11
CA ARG A 139 10.99 -8.07 0.42
C ARG A 139 11.51 -6.62 0.55
N GLU A 140 11.27 -5.77 -0.46
CA GLU A 140 11.55 -4.33 -0.39
C GLU A 140 10.88 -3.69 0.82
N LEU A 141 9.58 -3.92 1.00
CA LEU A 141 8.79 -3.36 2.10
C LEU A 141 9.35 -3.78 3.47
N ARG A 142 9.66 -5.08 3.65
CA ARG A 142 10.28 -5.61 4.87
C ARG A 142 11.65 -4.98 5.13
N MET A 143 12.50 -4.91 4.10
CA MET A 143 13.84 -4.31 4.20
C MET A 143 13.79 -2.81 4.49
N ILE A 144 12.84 -2.06 3.91
CA ILE A 144 12.67 -0.63 4.24
C ILE A 144 12.26 -0.46 5.71
N ASN A 145 11.37 -1.31 6.21
CA ASN A 145 10.94 -1.27 7.62
C ASN A 145 12.08 -1.63 8.59
N GLU A 146 12.89 -2.61 8.24
CA GLU A 146 14.01 -3.09 9.07
C GLU A 146 15.21 -2.14 9.02
N LEU A 147 15.67 -1.81 7.82
CA LEU A 147 16.89 -1.05 7.59
C LEU A 147 16.70 0.46 7.71
N ARG A 148 15.49 0.98 7.57
CA ARG A 148 15.14 2.41 7.61
C ARG A 148 16.05 3.29 6.75
N PRO A 149 16.19 3.00 5.45
CA PRO A 149 17.17 3.67 4.59
C PRO A 149 16.84 5.15 4.42
N THR A 150 17.90 5.97 4.33
CA THR A 150 17.78 7.44 4.37
C THR A 150 16.95 8.00 3.22
N TYR A 151 16.99 7.39 2.03
CA TYR A 151 16.35 7.91 0.81
C TYR A 151 14.98 7.32 0.49
N ASN A 152 14.45 6.35 1.26
CA ASN A 152 13.08 5.81 1.13
C ASN A 152 12.05 6.60 1.94
N PHE A 153 11.93 7.91 1.73
CA PHE A 153 11.15 8.82 2.58
C PHE A 153 9.66 8.49 2.74
N ARG A 154 9.00 8.04 1.66
CA ARG A 154 7.56 7.76 1.69
C ARG A 154 7.23 6.47 2.44
N SER A 155 8.13 5.48 2.38
CA SER A 155 7.96 4.16 2.96
C SER A 155 8.67 3.98 4.30
N ARG A 156 9.41 5.01 4.76
CA ARG A 156 10.26 4.95 5.96
C ARG A 156 9.49 5.01 7.27
N ASN A 157 8.28 5.53 7.25
CA ASN A 157 7.44 5.69 8.45
C ASN A 157 6.11 4.92 8.26
N PRO A 158 6.14 3.58 8.26
CA PRO A 158 4.91 2.79 8.21
C PRO A 158 4.05 2.96 9.48
N GLU A 159 4.64 3.48 10.58
CA GLU A 159 3.93 3.75 11.85
C GLU A 159 2.83 4.82 11.73
N LYS A 160 2.64 5.44 10.58
CA LYS A 160 1.61 6.46 10.37
C LYS A 160 0.20 5.91 10.12
N THR A 161 0.06 4.60 10.11
CA THR A 161 -1.25 3.97 9.95
C THR A 161 -2.07 4.19 11.22
N THR A 162 -3.21 4.88 11.09
CA THR A 162 -4.09 5.21 12.20
C THR A 162 -5.21 4.20 12.31
N TRP A 163 -5.52 3.79 13.55
CA TRP A 163 -6.61 2.88 13.90
C TRP A 163 -7.53 3.51 14.91
N VAL A 164 -8.82 3.21 14.82
CA VAL A 164 -9.79 3.49 15.87
C VAL A 164 -9.97 2.20 16.66
N THR A 165 -9.72 2.26 17.97
CA THR A 165 -9.75 1.08 18.88
C THR A 165 -10.63 1.36 20.08
N LEU A 166 -11.24 0.32 20.65
CA LEU A 166 -11.78 0.35 22.00
C LEU A 166 -10.64 0.18 23.01
N THR A 167 -10.62 1.02 24.06
CA THR A 167 -9.62 0.92 25.12
C THR A 167 -9.91 -0.27 26.04
N ASN A 168 -8.86 -0.87 26.59
CA ASN A 168 -8.99 -1.92 27.60
C ASN A 168 -9.08 -1.30 29.01
N GLU A 169 -10.26 -0.76 29.34
CA GLU A 169 -10.59 -0.12 30.59
C GLU A 169 -11.89 -0.69 31.14
N ARG A 170 -12.19 -0.47 32.44
CA ARG A 170 -13.49 -0.88 33.03
C ARG A 170 -14.68 -0.33 32.23
N PHE A 171 -14.57 0.91 31.78
CA PHE A 171 -15.54 1.56 30.88
C PHE A 171 -14.83 1.95 29.59
N PRO A 172 -14.76 1.05 28.60
CA PRO A 172 -14.05 1.29 27.34
C PRO A 172 -14.54 2.56 26.63
N ARG A 173 -13.65 3.19 25.90
CA ARG A 173 -13.92 4.32 25.01
C ARG A 173 -13.16 4.18 23.70
N LEU A 174 -13.51 4.98 22.72
CA LEU A 174 -12.73 5.03 21.50
C LEU A 174 -11.41 5.77 21.71
N SER A 175 -10.37 5.26 21.06
CA SER A 175 -9.04 5.87 21.05
C SER A 175 -8.41 5.72 19.68
N LEU A 176 -7.57 6.69 19.29
CA LEU A 176 -6.75 6.60 18.10
C LEU A 176 -5.39 6.01 18.44
N ALA A 177 -5.03 4.92 17.79
CA ALA A 177 -3.72 4.29 17.90
C ALA A 177 -2.96 4.44 16.58
N ARG A 178 -1.63 4.64 16.64
CA ARG A 178 -0.76 4.66 15.46
C ARG A 178 0.22 3.50 15.54
N GLN A 179 0.18 2.65 14.54
CA GLN A 179 1.04 1.46 14.48
C GLN A 179 1.22 0.96 13.05
N SER A 180 2.35 0.30 12.80
CA SER A 180 2.71 -0.27 11.51
C SER A 180 2.26 -1.72 11.33
N HIS A 181 2.04 -2.42 12.44
CA HIS A 181 1.58 -3.81 12.46
C HIS A 181 0.08 -3.87 12.69
N LEU A 182 -0.50 -4.99 12.33
CA LEU A 182 -1.91 -5.26 12.65
C LEU A 182 -2.12 -5.22 14.16
N PRO A 183 -3.29 -4.73 14.62
CA PRO A 183 -3.69 -4.88 16.02
C PRO A 183 -3.70 -6.36 16.43
N ASP A 184 -3.40 -6.61 17.71
CA ASP A 184 -3.53 -7.94 18.27
C ASP A 184 -4.96 -8.48 18.08
N SER A 185 -5.10 -9.79 17.94
CA SER A 185 -6.39 -10.44 17.62
C SER A 185 -7.48 -10.23 18.66
N ASP A 186 -7.12 -9.95 19.90
CA ASP A 186 -8.00 -9.63 21.01
C ASP A 186 -8.44 -8.15 21.07
N ARG A 187 -7.80 -7.29 20.25
CA ARG A 187 -8.17 -5.88 20.16
C ARG A 187 -9.20 -5.63 19.08
N ILE A 188 -10.32 -5.04 19.49
CA ILE A 188 -11.33 -4.55 18.55
C ILE A 188 -10.85 -3.22 17.97
N ALA A 189 -10.60 -3.21 16.66
CA ALA A 189 -10.10 -2.05 15.95
C ALA A 189 -10.64 -2.00 14.52
N ILE A 190 -10.86 -0.78 14.01
CA ILE A 190 -11.17 -0.53 12.61
C ILE A 190 -10.11 0.36 11.96
N GLY A 191 -9.92 0.20 10.66
CA GLY A 191 -8.88 0.83 9.85
C GLY A 191 -8.17 -0.18 8.96
N PRO A 192 -6.98 0.15 8.45
CA PRO A 192 -6.18 1.36 8.69
C PRO A 192 -6.78 2.60 8.00
N PHE A 193 -6.71 3.75 8.67
CA PHE A 193 -7.10 5.02 8.08
C PHE A 193 -5.89 5.71 7.44
N ARG A 194 -6.11 6.42 6.31
CA ARG A 194 -5.05 7.13 5.60
C ARG A 194 -4.41 8.25 6.42
N ASN A 195 -5.21 8.88 7.28
CA ASN A 195 -4.77 9.97 8.16
C ASN A 195 -5.64 10.04 9.42
N GLY A 196 -5.20 10.83 10.40
CA GLY A 196 -5.91 10.99 11.66
C GLY A 196 -7.29 11.65 11.51
N SER A 197 -7.45 12.60 10.59
CA SER A 197 -8.74 13.30 10.40
C SER A 197 -9.84 12.36 9.89
N THR A 198 -9.52 11.44 8.98
CA THR A 198 -10.50 10.42 8.55
C THR A 198 -10.86 9.47 9.70
N ALA A 199 -9.88 9.10 10.55
CA ALA A 199 -10.17 8.29 11.74
C ALA A 199 -11.04 9.04 12.76
N GLU A 200 -10.84 10.34 12.93
CA GLU A 200 -11.69 11.19 13.77
C GLU A 200 -13.13 11.26 13.25
N LEU A 201 -13.34 11.33 11.92
CA LEU A 201 -14.68 11.26 11.36
C LEU A 201 -15.38 9.94 11.69
N ALA A 202 -14.67 8.81 11.64
CA ALA A 202 -15.22 7.53 12.06
C ALA A 202 -15.57 7.49 13.56
N VAL A 203 -14.73 8.06 14.40
CA VAL A 203 -15.02 8.22 15.84
C VAL A 203 -16.28 9.06 16.05
N LEU A 204 -16.42 10.18 15.35
CA LEU A 204 -17.60 11.03 15.41
C LEU A 204 -18.87 10.31 14.93
N ALA A 205 -18.77 9.45 13.91
CA ALA A 205 -19.87 8.61 13.45
C ALA A 205 -20.41 7.73 14.58
N ILE A 206 -19.52 7.00 15.25
CA ILE A 206 -19.89 6.09 16.34
C ILE A 206 -20.49 6.87 17.52
N HIS A 207 -19.86 7.97 17.94
CA HIS A 207 -20.38 8.81 19.02
C HIS A 207 -21.71 9.48 18.69
N GLN A 208 -22.03 9.63 17.42
CA GLN A 208 -23.32 10.19 16.99
C GLN A 208 -24.45 9.15 17.03
N ALA A 209 -24.11 7.88 16.87
CA ALA A 209 -25.06 6.78 16.85
C ALA A 209 -25.18 6.04 18.20
N THR A 210 -24.26 6.28 19.17
CA THR A 210 -24.19 5.53 20.41
C THR A 210 -23.94 6.45 21.61
N ASP A 211 -24.30 5.96 22.82
CA ASP A 211 -24.09 6.66 24.08
C ASP A 211 -22.75 6.31 24.73
N LEU A 212 -21.77 5.87 23.92
CA LEU A 212 -20.43 5.56 24.40
C LEU A 212 -19.73 6.82 24.92
N ARG A 213 -19.09 6.73 26.11
CA ARG A 213 -18.41 7.88 26.71
C ARG A 213 -17.30 8.45 25.80
N GLN A 214 -17.16 9.76 25.82
CA GLN A 214 -16.19 10.50 25.01
C GLN A 214 -15.03 11.07 25.83
N CYS A 215 -15.20 11.16 27.17
CA CYS A 215 -14.20 11.70 28.09
C CYS A 215 -12.95 10.82 28.16
N LYS A 216 -11.79 11.45 28.42
CA LYS A 216 -10.47 10.77 28.45
C LYS A 216 -10.08 10.33 29.87
N GLU A 217 -10.80 10.78 30.88
CA GLU A 217 -10.54 10.49 32.29
C GLU A 217 -10.65 8.99 32.54
N ARG A 218 -9.72 8.50 33.40
CA ARG A 218 -9.75 7.10 33.83
C ARG A 218 -10.81 6.92 34.90
N ILE A 219 -11.85 6.16 34.56
CA ILE A 219 -12.94 5.87 35.49
C ILE A 219 -12.66 4.54 36.20
N THR A 220 -12.60 4.59 37.53
CA THR A 220 -12.39 3.45 38.43
C THR A 220 -13.63 3.23 39.30
N SER A 221 -13.64 2.16 40.10
CA SER A 221 -14.73 1.91 41.09
C SER A 221 -14.87 2.99 42.15
N LYS A 222 -13.82 3.81 42.34
CA LYS A 222 -13.81 4.91 43.32
C LYS A 222 -14.09 6.27 42.70
N THR A 223 -14.27 6.33 41.39
CA THR A 223 -14.54 7.59 40.68
C THR A 223 -15.98 8.02 40.95
N SER A 224 -16.14 9.25 41.42
CA SER A 224 -17.42 9.92 41.56
C SER A 224 -17.26 11.35 41.06
N MET A 225 -17.87 11.66 39.94
CA MET A 225 -17.80 12.98 39.28
C MET A 225 -19.20 13.54 39.13
N SER A 226 -19.30 14.86 39.03
CA SER A 226 -20.55 15.52 38.66
C SER A 226 -20.93 15.19 37.20
N PRO A 227 -22.23 15.15 36.90
CA PRO A 227 -22.69 14.95 35.54
C PRO A 227 -22.14 16.02 34.60
N CYS A 228 -21.72 15.62 33.42
CA CYS A 228 -21.25 16.54 32.39
C CYS A 228 -22.35 16.80 31.35
N VAL A 229 -22.13 17.77 30.47
CA VAL A 229 -23.08 18.18 29.44
C VAL A 229 -23.53 16.99 28.54
N LEU A 230 -22.69 15.99 28.31
CA LEU A 230 -23.05 14.82 27.51
C LEU A 230 -24.11 13.95 28.17
N PHE A 231 -24.12 13.89 29.53
CA PHE A 231 -25.18 13.22 30.26
C PHE A 231 -26.50 13.99 30.17
N GLU A 232 -26.46 15.30 30.32
CA GLU A 232 -27.65 16.17 30.18
C GLU A 232 -28.24 16.08 28.78
N MET A 233 -27.38 15.96 27.73
CA MET A 233 -27.77 15.78 26.34
C MET A 233 -28.20 14.35 26.02
N LYS A 234 -28.23 13.42 26.98
CA LYS A 234 -28.53 11.98 26.77
C LYS A 234 -27.60 11.31 25.73
N ARG A 235 -26.33 11.70 25.71
CA ARG A 235 -25.29 11.16 24.81
C ARG A 235 -24.21 10.36 25.55
N CYS A 236 -24.43 10.12 26.85
CA CYS A 236 -23.60 9.29 27.71
C CYS A 236 -24.41 8.90 28.92
N ILE A 237 -24.34 7.66 29.36
CA ILE A 237 -25.02 7.18 30.61
C ILE A 237 -24.25 7.52 31.87
N ALA A 238 -23.19 8.36 31.77
CA ALA A 238 -22.36 8.85 32.88
C ALA A 238 -21.78 7.77 33.78
N PRO A 239 -20.97 6.83 33.30
CA PRO A 239 -20.33 5.82 34.16
C PRO A 239 -19.33 6.40 35.16
N CYS A 240 -19.09 7.72 35.10
CA CYS A 240 -18.25 8.47 36.04
C CYS A 240 -18.99 8.91 37.29
N MET A 241 -20.32 8.83 37.33
CA MET A 241 -21.12 9.13 38.53
C MET A 241 -21.11 7.95 39.50
N SER A 242 -21.44 8.20 40.76
CA SER A 242 -21.65 7.14 41.73
C SER A 242 -22.93 6.36 41.37
N GLY A 243 -22.80 5.09 41.11
CA GLY A 243 -23.90 4.17 40.77
C GLY A 243 -23.41 2.97 39.97
N ASP A 244 -24.16 1.88 40.02
CA ASP A 244 -23.81 0.68 39.23
C ASP A 244 -24.49 0.74 37.87
N VAL A 245 -23.84 1.37 36.90
CA VAL A 245 -24.23 1.40 35.48
C VAL A 245 -23.40 0.42 34.63
N THR A 246 -22.71 -0.50 35.31
CA THR A 246 -21.76 -1.42 34.62
C THR A 246 -22.45 -2.25 33.56
N VAL A 247 -23.63 -2.83 33.87
CA VAL A 247 -24.37 -3.69 32.95
C VAL A 247 -24.82 -2.89 31.71
N GLY A 248 -25.50 -1.77 31.89
CA GLY A 248 -25.96 -0.94 30.77
C GLY A 248 -24.81 -0.40 29.91
N TYR A 249 -23.66 -0.09 30.54
CA TYR A 249 -22.51 0.32 29.78
C TYR A 249 -21.88 -0.83 28.96
N GLN A 250 -21.88 -2.04 29.50
CA GLN A 250 -21.41 -3.23 28.78
C GLN A 250 -22.28 -3.54 27.55
N GLU A 251 -23.58 -3.32 27.60
CA GLU A 251 -24.46 -3.44 26.45
C GLU A 251 -24.10 -2.45 25.34
N ILE A 252 -23.83 -1.18 25.69
CA ILE A 252 -23.36 -0.17 24.75
C ILE A 252 -22.02 -0.61 24.12
N VAL A 253 -21.07 -1.08 24.93
CA VAL A 253 -19.77 -1.56 24.46
C VAL A 253 -19.92 -2.75 23.54
N SER A 254 -20.81 -3.71 23.87
CA SER A 254 -21.09 -4.87 23.02
C SER A 254 -21.65 -4.46 21.66
N GLY A 255 -22.63 -3.55 21.63
CA GLY A 255 -23.18 -3.03 20.37
C GLY A 255 -22.12 -2.30 19.53
N VAL A 256 -21.30 -1.46 20.16
CA VAL A 256 -20.18 -0.81 19.45
C VAL A 256 -19.17 -1.86 18.94
N SER A 257 -18.86 -2.87 19.72
CA SER A 257 -17.95 -3.95 19.31
C SER A 257 -18.46 -4.68 18.08
N SER A 258 -19.74 -5.08 18.08
CA SER A 258 -20.38 -5.72 16.93
C SER A 258 -20.40 -4.83 15.69
N ALA A 259 -20.62 -3.51 15.86
CA ALA A 259 -20.54 -2.57 14.73
C ALA A 259 -19.11 -2.42 14.19
N LEU A 260 -18.09 -2.44 15.05
CA LEU A 260 -16.67 -2.37 14.64
C LEU A 260 -16.20 -3.66 13.97
N THR A 261 -16.77 -4.80 14.30
CA THR A 261 -16.47 -6.08 13.63
C THR A 261 -17.23 -6.25 12.31
N GLY A 262 -18.25 -5.44 12.07
CA GLY A 262 -19.10 -5.50 10.89
C GLY A 262 -20.26 -6.49 11.02
N ASP A 263 -20.51 -7.01 12.24
CA ASP A 263 -21.59 -7.98 12.52
C ASP A 263 -22.94 -7.29 12.71
N ASP A 264 -22.93 -5.98 13.01
CA ASP A 264 -24.13 -5.17 13.24
C ASP A 264 -24.11 -3.88 12.40
N LEU A 265 -25.27 -3.52 11.86
CA LEU A 265 -25.47 -2.33 11.05
C LEU A 265 -26.18 -1.19 11.82
N GLU A 266 -26.37 -1.33 13.13
CA GLU A 266 -27.13 -0.35 13.92
C GLU A 266 -26.57 1.06 13.82
N VAL A 267 -25.23 1.21 13.84
CA VAL A 267 -24.56 2.52 13.69
C VAL A 267 -24.89 3.12 12.33
N THR A 268 -24.77 2.35 11.25
CA THR A 268 -25.12 2.80 9.89
C THR A 268 -26.60 3.17 9.77
N HIS A 269 -27.51 2.36 10.31
CA HIS A 269 -28.94 2.62 10.27
C HIS A 269 -29.32 3.93 11.02
N LYS A 270 -28.76 4.15 12.20
CA LYS A 270 -29.00 5.38 12.95
C LYS A 270 -28.50 6.64 12.23
N LEU A 271 -27.32 6.52 11.59
CA LEU A 271 -26.77 7.63 10.79
C LEU A 271 -27.60 7.90 9.53
N MET A 272 -28.05 6.85 8.84
CA MET A 272 -28.94 6.95 7.68
C MET A 272 -30.27 7.61 8.03
N THR A 273 -30.90 7.21 9.15
CA THR A 273 -32.13 7.84 9.64
C THR A 273 -31.92 9.34 9.87
N ARG A 274 -30.78 9.70 10.48
CA ARG A 274 -30.47 11.11 10.72
C ARG A 274 -30.16 11.90 9.45
N ILE A 275 -29.56 11.28 8.45
CA ILE A 275 -29.37 11.89 7.12
C ILE A 275 -30.74 12.19 6.51
N ARG A 276 -31.69 11.24 6.54
CA ARG A 276 -33.06 11.44 6.03
C ARG A 276 -33.77 12.60 6.74
N GLU A 277 -33.70 12.66 8.07
CA GLU A 277 -34.27 13.76 8.85
C GLU A 277 -33.72 15.14 8.45
N PHE A 278 -32.44 15.25 8.10
CA PHE A 278 -31.85 16.50 7.61
C PHE A 278 -32.31 16.83 6.17
N VAL A 279 -32.38 15.82 5.31
CA VAL A 279 -32.86 15.97 3.93
C VAL A 279 -34.32 16.43 3.91
N ASP A 280 -35.18 15.84 4.74
CA ASP A 280 -36.59 16.22 4.87
C ASP A 280 -36.78 17.68 5.36
N LYS A 281 -35.79 18.20 6.08
CA LYS A 281 -35.74 19.60 6.55
C LYS A 281 -34.92 20.51 5.61
N GLU A 282 -34.55 20.02 4.41
CA GLU A 282 -33.75 20.73 3.41
C GLU A 282 -32.38 21.21 3.92
N LYS A 283 -31.84 20.54 5.00
CA LYS A 283 -30.52 20.83 5.60
C LYS A 283 -29.43 19.97 4.95
N PHE A 284 -29.20 20.19 3.66
CA PHE A 284 -28.31 19.33 2.87
C PHE A 284 -26.85 19.37 3.32
N GLU A 285 -26.36 20.50 3.86
CA GLU A 285 -25.00 20.60 4.38
C GLU A 285 -24.81 19.74 5.65
N ASP A 286 -25.80 19.78 6.56
CA ASP A 286 -25.79 18.94 7.75
C ASP A 286 -25.86 17.46 7.38
N ALA A 287 -26.70 17.09 6.41
CA ALA A 287 -26.80 15.73 5.87
C ALA A 287 -25.45 15.25 5.27
N ALA A 288 -24.75 16.12 4.53
CA ALA A 288 -23.45 15.82 3.95
C ALA A 288 -22.39 15.53 5.02
N VAL A 289 -22.37 16.30 6.12
CA VAL A 289 -21.44 16.06 7.24
C VAL A 289 -21.67 14.68 7.86
N ILE A 290 -22.93 14.27 8.07
CA ILE A 290 -23.24 12.94 8.63
C ILE A 290 -22.85 11.84 7.65
N ARG A 291 -23.13 12.01 6.37
CA ARG A 291 -22.76 11.07 5.31
C ARG A 291 -21.25 10.86 5.28
N ASP A 292 -20.43 11.91 5.35
CA ASP A 292 -18.98 11.82 5.31
C ASP A 292 -18.43 11.08 6.53
N ARG A 293 -19.02 11.28 7.72
CA ARG A 293 -18.72 10.51 8.93
C ARG A 293 -19.06 9.03 8.77
N MET A 294 -20.25 8.73 8.25
CA MET A 294 -20.72 7.36 7.98
C MET A 294 -19.77 6.63 7.02
N HIS A 295 -19.41 7.26 5.91
CA HIS A 295 -18.47 6.69 4.94
C HIS A 295 -17.09 6.41 5.55
N ALA A 296 -16.58 7.32 6.39
CA ALA A 296 -15.30 7.09 7.09
C ALA A 296 -15.38 5.86 8.02
N PHE A 297 -16.49 5.70 8.73
CA PHE A 297 -16.72 4.52 9.58
C PHE A 297 -16.80 3.23 8.75
N GLU A 298 -17.64 3.19 7.71
CA GLU A 298 -17.82 2.05 6.83
C GLU A 298 -16.53 1.64 6.12
N ASP A 299 -15.74 2.62 5.62
CA ASP A 299 -14.42 2.36 5.04
C ASP A 299 -13.46 1.72 6.05
N GLY A 300 -13.50 2.18 7.31
CA GLY A 300 -12.69 1.60 8.38
C GLY A 300 -13.08 0.16 8.71
N VAL A 301 -14.37 -0.14 8.82
CA VAL A 301 -14.91 -1.48 9.04
C VAL A 301 -14.55 -2.40 7.86
N TYR A 302 -14.81 -1.96 6.63
CA TYR A 302 -14.51 -2.72 5.42
C TYR A 302 -13.03 -3.10 5.33
N ARG A 303 -12.13 -2.14 5.55
CA ARG A 303 -10.68 -2.40 5.50
C ARG A 303 -10.25 -3.39 6.56
N SER A 304 -10.69 -3.20 7.81
CA SER A 304 -10.31 -4.10 8.90
C SER A 304 -10.87 -5.51 8.70
N SER A 305 -12.09 -5.65 8.15
CA SER A 305 -12.68 -6.96 7.84
C SER A 305 -11.86 -7.71 6.79
N ARG A 306 -11.43 -7.04 5.71
CA ARG A 306 -10.56 -7.64 4.69
C ARG A 306 -9.22 -8.11 5.25
N LEU A 307 -8.63 -7.31 6.14
CA LEU A 307 -7.36 -7.66 6.78
C LEU A 307 -7.53 -8.87 7.69
N ARG A 308 -8.58 -8.87 8.53
CA ARG A 308 -8.91 -10.00 9.43
C ARG A 308 -9.17 -11.28 8.65
N GLU A 309 -9.94 -11.21 7.58
CA GLU A 309 -10.24 -12.36 6.71
C GLU A 309 -8.93 -13.01 6.22
N LEU A 310 -8.03 -12.24 5.61
CA LEU A 310 -6.77 -12.79 5.11
C LEU A 310 -5.88 -13.35 6.23
N THR A 311 -5.87 -12.70 7.40
CA THR A 311 -5.01 -13.12 8.52
C THR A 311 -5.59 -14.27 9.34
N SER A 312 -6.88 -14.55 9.22
CA SER A 312 -7.52 -15.71 9.85
C SER A 312 -7.15 -17.03 9.19
N ILE A 313 -6.77 -17.00 7.90
CA ILE A 313 -6.49 -18.21 7.12
C ILE A 313 -5.06 -18.67 7.33
N PRO A 314 -4.85 -19.91 7.82
CA PRO A 314 -3.50 -20.43 8.08
C PRO A 314 -2.60 -20.51 6.84
N LEU A 315 -3.14 -20.96 5.70
CA LEU A 315 -2.40 -21.05 4.45
C LEU A 315 -3.31 -20.82 3.24
N ILE A 316 -2.90 -19.92 2.39
CA ILE A 316 -3.44 -19.72 1.03
C ILE A 316 -2.29 -19.97 0.04
N ILE A 317 -2.55 -20.76 -1.00
CA ILE A 317 -1.71 -20.83 -2.18
C ILE A 317 -2.50 -20.25 -3.35
N ALA A 318 -1.93 -19.27 -4.02
CA ALA A 318 -2.51 -18.65 -5.19
C ALA A 318 -1.44 -18.46 -6.28
N ALA A 319 -1.86 -18.45 -7.54
CA ALA A 319 -0.97 -18.36 -8.68
C ALA A 319 -1.44 -17.29 -9.67
N GLN A 320 -0.50 -16.68 -10.36
CA GLN A 320 -0.76 -15.76 -11.45
C GLN A 320 0.11 -16.13 -12.66
N GLN A 321 -0.47 -16.08 -13.87
CA GLN A 321 0.32 -16.30 -15.07
C GLN A 321 1.28 -15.13 -15.28
N ASN A 322 2.55 -15.43 -15.52
CA ASN A 322 3.58 -14.43 -15.79
C ASN A 322 3.68 -14.07 -17.29
N ALA A 323 4.45 -13.04 -17.61
CA ALA A 323 4.62 -12.54 -18.97
C ALA A 323 5.24 -13.56 -19.95
N PHE A 324 5.86 -14.63 -19.44
CA PHE A 324 6.50 -15.68 -20.22
C PHE A 324 5.60 -16.92 -20.40
N GLY A 325 4.32 -16.83 -19.98
CA GLY A 325 3.34 -17.91 -20.08
C GLY A 325 3.46 -19.00 -19.00
N GLY A 326 4.41 -18.85 -18.07
CA GLY A 326 4.54 -19.70 -16.89
C GLY A 326 3.62 -19.22 -15.73
N TRP A 327 3.76 -19.85 -14.56
CA TRP A 327 2.97 -19.53 -13.38
C TRP A 327 3.85 -19.12 -12.22
N ASP A 328 3.61 -17.93 -11.69
CA ASP A 328 4.16 -17.46 -10.42
C ASP A 328 3.23 -17.90 -9.29
N ILE A 329 3.70 -18.78 -8.43
CA ILE A 329 2.92 -19.42 -7.36
C ILE A 329 3.41 -18.86 -6.03
N HIS A 330 2.46 -18.43 -5.19
CA HIS A 330 2.75 -17.78 -3.92
C HIS A 330 2.04 -18.47 -2.77
N ALA A 331 2.72 -18.58 -1.64
CA ALA A 331 2.16 -19.05 -0.38
C ALA A 331 2.02 -17.88 0.59
N ILE A 332 0.87 -17.77 1.24
CA ILE A 332 0.52 -16.74 2.21
C ILE A 332 0.05 -17.44 3.48
N THR A 333 0.68 -17.15 4.62
CA THR A 333 0.31 -17.70 5.93
C THR A 333 -0.14 -16.58 6.86
N HIS A 334 -1.36 -16.65 7.40
CA HIS A 334 -1.91 -15.64 8.30
C HIS A 334 -1.70 -14.21 7.80
N GLY A 335 -1.99 -13.97 6.50
CA GLY A 335 -1.83 -12.66 5.87
C GLY A 335 -0.39 -12.22 5.63
N ARG A 336 0.58 -13.09 5.81
CA ARG A 336 2.00 -12.85 5.57
C ARG A 336 2.51 -13.68 4.40
N PHE A 337 3.29 -13.08 3.53
CA PHE A 337 3.96 -13.79 2.45
C PHE A 337 4.98 -14.80 3.03
N ALA A 338 4.84 -16.07 2.66
CA ALA A 338 5.64 -17.17 3.17
C ALA A 338 6.65 -17.73 2.15
N GLY A 339 6.35 -17.62 0.85
CA GLY A 339 7.27 -18.05 -0.19
C GLY A 339 6.68 -17.95 -1.59
N ALA A 340 7.53 -18.11 -2.59
CA ALA A 340 7.14 -18.15 -3.99
C ALA A 340 7.97 -19.16 -4.77
N ILE A 341 7.41 -19.70 -5.85
CA ILE A 341 8.08 -20.52 -6.84
C ILE A 341 7.49 -20.23 -8.22
N THR A 342 8.28 -20.34 -9.27
CA THR A 342 7.82 -20.16 -10.65
C THR A 342 7.84 -21.50 -11.39
N ALA A 343 6.68 -21.86 -11.97
CA ALA A 343 6.58 -22.99 -12.89
C ALA A 343 6.75 -22.46 -14.34
N PRO A 344 7.66 -23.04 -15.16
CA PRO A 344 7.87 -22.62 -16.52
C PRO A 344 6.64 -22.82 -17.42
N ALA A 345 6.57 -22.10 -18.54
CA ALA A 345 5.53 -22.29 -19.54
C ALA A 345 5.50 -23.73 -20.09
N GLY A 346 4.30 -24.28 -20.27
CA GLY A 346 4.12 -25.63 -20.81
C GLY A 346 4.40 -26.78 -19.82
N VAL A 347 4.76 -26.48 -18.58
CA VAL A 347 4.99 -27.48 -17.52
C VAL A 347 3.78 -27.52 -16.58
N ASP A 348 3.40 -28.73 -16.10
CA ASP A 348 2.36 -28.86 -15.08
C ASP A 348 2.77 -28.14 -13.80
N PRO A 349 2.01 -27.16 -13.31
CA PRO A 349 2.35 -26.41 -12.10
C PRO A 349 2.12 -27.19 -10.78
N LYS A 350 1.39 -28.30 -10.80
CA LYS A 350 1.04 -29.07 -9.58
C LYS A 350 2.23 -29.52 -8.75
N PRO A 351 3.33 -30.08 -9.33
CA PRO A 351 4.52 -30.43 -8.55
C PRO A 351 5.15 -29.23 -7.83
N TYR A 352 5.15 -28.06 -8.49
CA TYR A 352 5.66 -26.81 -7.90
C TYR A 352 4.80 -26.36 -6.72
N VAL A 353 3.47 -26.50 -6.81
CA VAL A 353 2.55 -26.22 -5.70
C VAL A 353 2.83 -27.13 -4.51
N ALA A 354 3.04 -28.43 -4.75
CA ALA A 354 3.37 -29.40 -3.70
C ALA A 354 4.69 -29.06 -3.02
N THR A 355 5.76 -28.82 -3.78
CA THR A 355 7.07 -28.41 -3.26
C THR A 355 6.98 -27.13 -2.41
N LEU A 356 6.25 -26.11 -2.90
CA LEU A 356 6.09 -24.87 -2.15
C LEU A 356 5.35 -25.12 -0.83
N ARG A 357 4.26 -25.91 -0.86
CA ARG A 357 3.48 -26.26 0.33
C ARG A 357 4.33 -26.97 1.39
N GLU A 358 5.16 -27.94 0.99
CA GLU A 358 6.03 -28.69 1.90
C GLU A 358 7.13 -27.82 2.52
N SER A 359 7.55 -26.76 1.83
CA SER A 359 8.60 -25.85 2.31
C SER A 359 8.11 -24.82 3.33
N ILE A 360 6.79 -24.65 3.51
CA ILE A 360 6.20 -23.60 4.35
C ILE A 360 5.84 -24.13 5.74
N PRO A 361 6.39 -23.56 6.82
CA PRO A 361 5.94 -23.84 8.18
C PRO A 361 4.55 -23.20 8.41
N VAL A 362 3.53 -24.01 8.69
CA VAL A 362 2.11 -23.57 8.72
C VAL A 362 1.75 -22.79 9.97
N ASP A 363 2.44 -22.99 11.11
CA ASP A 363 1.96 -22.49 12.41
C ASP A 363 2.75 -21.32 13.01
N VAL A 364 3.53 -20.61 12.22
CA VAL A 364 4.32 -19.47 12.73
C VAL A 364 3.56 -18.17 12.55
N ARG A 365 2.89 -17.71 13.62
CA ARG A 365 2.30 -16.36 13.67
C ARG A 365 3.40 -15.34 14.02
N LEU A 366 3.76 -14.50 13.09
CA LEU A 366 4.71 -13.40 13.28
C LEU A 366 3.97 -12.06 13.14
N PRO A 367 4.43 -11.00 13.81
CA PRO A 367 3.90 -9.66 13.60
C PRO A 367 3.94 -9.30 12.11
N THR A 368 2.80 -8.93 11.55
CA THR A 368 2.66 -8.67 10.11
C THR A 368 2.44 -7.19 9.85
N LEU A 369 3.20 -6.64 8.91
CA LEU A 369 3.04 -5.26 8.48
C LEU A 369 1.70 -5.07 7.78
N VAL A 370 0.95 -4.04 8.15
CA VAL A 370 -0.30 -3.67 7.49
C VAL A 370 -0.12 -3.52 5.99
N SER A 371 0.94 -2.83 5.58
CA SER A 371 1.27 -2.61 4.17
C SER A 371 1.57 -3.90 3.39
N GLU A 372 2.09 -4.93 4.05
CA GLU A 372 2.29 -6.25 3.43
C GLU A 372 0.95 -6.93 3.17
N VAL A 373 0.04 -6.92 4.16
CA VAL A 373 -1.29 -7.51 4.01
C VAL A 373 -2.10 -6.77 2.92
N GLU A 374 -2.05 -5.43 2.90
CA GLU A 374 -2.70 -4.64 1.85
C GLU A 374 -2.15 -4.95 0.45
N LEU A 375 -0.82 -5.14 0.32
CA LEU A 375 -0.19 -5.51 -0.94
C LEU A 375 -0.67 -6.90 -1.40
N LEU A 376 -0.73 -7.88 -0.49
CA LEU A 376 -1.25 -9.22 -0.78
C LEU A 376 -2.74 -9.20 -1.14
N LEU A 377 -3.56 -8.42 -0.42
CA LEU A 377 -4.98 -8.24 -0.74
C LEU A 377 -5.19 -7.62 -2.14
N ASN A 378 -4.38 -6.62 -2.49
CA ASN A 378 -4.44 -6.00 -3.81
C ASN A 378 -4.01 -6.98 -4.91
N TRP A 379 -2.98 -7.79 -4.65
CA TRP A 379 -2.55 -8.81 -5.60
C TRP A 379 -3.59 -9.92 -5.76
N LEU A 380 -4.18 -10.43 -4.67
CA LEU A 380 -5.26 -11.44 -4.72
C LEU A 380 -6.51 -10.90 -5.43
N GLY A 381 -6.81 -9.61 -5.28
CA GLY A 381 -7.99 -8.95 -5.84
C GLY A 381 -7.82 -8.33 -7.23
N ASN A 382 -6.67 -8.49 -7.90
CA ASN A 382 -6.39 -7.86 -9.19
C ASN A 382 -7.10 -8.49 -10.40
N GLY A 383 -7.86 -9.57 -10.19
CA GLY A 383 -8.59 -10.32 -11.23
C GLY A 383 -7.71 -11.26 -12.07
N LEU A 384 -6.39 -11.23 -11.92
CA LEU A 384 -5.44 -12.08 -12.64
C LEU A 384 -4.98 -13.28 -11.80
N SER A 385 -4.97 -13.14 -10.48
CA SER A 385 -4.62 -14.23 -9.55
C SER A 385 -5.69 -15.31 -9.52
N ARG A 386 -5.25 -16.55 -9.39
CA ARG A 386 -6.07 -17.75 -9.26
C ARG A 386 -5.81 -18.38 -7.91
N LEU A 387 -6.87 -18.63 -7.15
CA LEU A 387 -6.77 -19.38 -5.92
C LEU A 387 -6.50 -20.86 -6.28
N VAL A 388 -5.43 -21.42 -5.72
CA VAL A 388 -5.03 -22.82 -5.94
C VAL A 388 -5.48 -23.70 -4.79
N SER A 389 -5.23 -23.27 -3.55
CA SER A 389 -5.70 -24.00 -2.36
C SER A 389 -5.80 -23.07 -1.14
N ILE A 390 -6.67 -23.47 -0.21
CA ILE A 390 -6.83 -22.87 1.11
C ILE A 390 -6.73 -24.00 2.14
N SER A 391 -6.32 -23.68 3.38
CA SER A 391 -6.31 -24.62 4.50
C SER A 391 -7.70 -25.22 4.74
N ASP A 392 -7.75 -26.49 5.10
CA ASP A 392 -8.99 -27.21 5.38
C ASP A 392 -9.83 -26.51 6.45
N GLY A 393 -11.15 -26.49 6.26
CA GLY A 393 -12.08 -25.80 7.15
C GLY A 393 -12.14 -24.27 6.99
N HIS A 394 -11.39 -23.69 6.07
CA HIS A 394 -11.40 -22.25 5.79
C HIS A 394 -11.94 -21.96 4.39
N ALA A 395 -12.51 -20.78 4.22
CA ALA A 395 -12.94 -20.25 2.93
C ALA A 395 -12.41 -18.82 2.75
N TRP A 396 -12.11 -18.44 1.54
CA TRP A 396 -11.79 -17.06 1.19
C TRP A 396 -13.08 -16.40 0.68
N MET A 397 -13.59 -15.48 1.46
CA MET A 397 -14.74 -14.66 1.06
C MET A 397 -14.36 -13.20 1.12
N HIS A 398 -14.62 -12.46 0.04
CA HIS A 398 -14.55 -11.02 0.12
C HIS A 398 -15.64 -10.52 1.07
N PRO A 399 -15.31 -9.70 2.10
CA PRO A 399 -16.33 -9.12 2.94
C PRO A 399 -17.28 -8.29 2.09
N ILE A 400 -18.57 -8.43 2.33
CA ILE A 400 -19.61 -7.63 1.64
C ILE A 400 -19.30 -6.17 1.93
N ASN A 401 -19.24 -5.34 0.88
CA ASN A 401 -19.00 -3.92 1.05
C ASN A 401 -20.18 -3.29 1.81
N ALA A 402 -19.91 -2.70 2.97
CA ALA A 402 -20.93 -2.01 3.77
C ALA A 402 -21.65 -0.91 2.97
N ARG A 403 -20.97 -0.26 2.03
CA ARG A 403 -21.56 0.72 1.11
C ARG A 403 -22.64 0.13 0.20
N ILE A 404 -22.46 -1.12 -0.29
CA ILE A 404 -23.47 -1.79 -1.11
C ILE A 404 -24.73 -2.03 -0.29
N ARG A 405 -24.58 -2.49 0.97
CA ARG A 405 -25.72 -2.69 1.88
C ARG A 405 -26.44 -1.38 2.19
N ALA A 406 -25.72 -0.29 2.42
CA ALA A 406 -26.32 1.03 2.65
C ALA A 406 -27.07 1.54 1.40
N THR A 407 -26.56 1.28 0.21
CA THR A 407 -27.21 1.67 -1.06
C THR A 407 -28.47 0.87 -1.31
N GLU A 408 -28.50 -0.42 -0.99
CA GLU A 408 -29.70 -1.27 -1.08
C GLU A 408 -30.81 -0.84 -0.10
N LEU A 409 -30.42 -0.37 1.10
CA LEU A 409 -31.35 0.15 2.10
C LEU A 409 -31.96 1.53 1.75
N VAL A 410 -31.34 2.27 0.84
CA VAL A 410 -31.87 3.54 0.33
C VAL A 410 -32.86 3.32 -0.81
N ALA A 411 -32.76 2.20 -1.52
CA ALA A 411 -33.64 1.84 -2.63
C ALA A 411 -34.92 1.10 -2.22
N SER A 412 -35.02 0.68 -0.96
CA SER A 412 -36.22 0.09 -0.34
C SER A 412 -36.98 1.11 0.53
#